data_a30a7b1ca857301b0aa0ebed8b422b3f
#
_entry.id   a30a7b1ca857301b0aa0ebed8b422b3f
#
_cell.length_a   1.000
_cell.length_b   1.000
_cell.length_c   1.000
_cell.angle_alpha   90.00
_cell.angle_beta   90.00
_cell.angle_gamma   90.00
#
_symmetry.space_group_name_H-M   'P 1'
#
loop_
_entity.id
_entity.type
_entity.pdbx_description
1 polymer ?
#
loop_
_entity_poly.entity_id
_entity_poly.type
_entity_poly.pdbx_seq_one_letter_code
_entity_poly.pdbx_strand_id
1 'polypeptide(L)'
;MSTTTTPARPLTIGGLDLEVPVVLAPMAGITNTAFRRLCREFGAGLYVSEMITSRALVERTPESMRLITHHESETPRSIQLYGVDPKTVSDAVTMLVAEDRADHIDLNFGCPVPKVTRKGGGAALPWKSGLFRDIVEGAVKAAGDVPLTVKMRKGIDADHLTYLEAGRIAEGAGVASIALHARTASEFYSGQADWPAIAKLKEAVTSVPVLGNGDIWSADDALRMVDETGCDGVVVGRGCLGRPWLFGDLAAAFRGEQSKAEPTLGEVARTFRRHAELLADFFDSEERGCRDIRKHVAWYFKGYPVGGDLRAKLATVESLAQLDDLLGTLDWSTPYPGEGAEGPRGRAGTPKNPALPDGWLDSQDLAGHDRATLVDAELDTSGG
;
A
#
# COMPACT_ATOMS: atom_id res chain seq x y z
N MET A 1 32.19 -15.49 2.12
CA MET A 1 31.74 -16.09 0.84
C MET A 1 30.96 -15.02 0.14
N SER A 2 31.46 -14.51 -0.99
CA SER A 2 30.78 -13.46 -1.76
C SER A 2 29.60 -14.10 -2.49
N THR A 3 28.39 -13.88 -2.02
CA THR A 3 27.18 -14.22 -2.76
C THR A 3 27.06 -13.24 -3.90
N THR A 4 27.44 -13.64 -5.10
CA THR A 4 27.08 -12.95 -6.32
C THR A 4 25.55 -13.00 -6.45
N THR A 5 24.86 -11.99 -5.93
CA THR A 5 23.44 -11.80 -6.20
C THR A 5 23.28 -11.53 -7.69
N THR A 6 22.59 -12.43 -8.37
CA THR A 6 22.18 -12.19 -9.76
C THR A 6 21.28 -10.96 -9.76
N PRO A 7 21.51 -9.96 -10.63
CA PRO A 7 20.61 -8.81 -10.76
C PRO A 7 19.19 -9.29 -10.94
N ALA A 8 18.25 -8.71 -10.20
CA ALA A 8 16.83 -9.07 -10.34
C ALA A 8 16.38 -8.76 -11.79
N ARG A 9 15.53 -9.61 -12.32
CA ARG A 9 14.93 -9.38 -13.64
C ARG A 9 13.97 -8.19 -13.54
N PRO A 10 13.90 -7.32 -14.57
CA PRO A 10 12.85 -6.33 -14.66
C PRO A 10 11.48 -6.96 -14.47
N LEU A 11 10.58 -6.28 -13.77
CA LEU A 11 9.22 -6.76 -13.55
C LEU A 11 8.28 -6.15 -14.59
N THR A 12 7.61 -6.99 -15.37
CA THR A 12 6.56 -6.55 -16.29
C THR A 12 5.19 -6.84 -15.69
N ILE A 13 4.36 -5.82 -15.53
CA ILE A 13 2.98 -5.90 -15.06
C ILE A 13 2.06 -5.49 -16.23
N GLY A 14 1.51 -6.46 -16.95
CA GLY A 14 0.80 -6.18 -18.19
C GLY A 14 1.69 -5.46 -19.19
N GLY A 15 1.32 -4.24 -19.59
CA GLY A 15 2.13 -3.38 -20.48
C GLY A 15 3.14 -2.47 -19.78
N LEU A 16 3.27 -2.56 -18.45
CA LEU A 16 4.19 -1.71 -17.68
C LEU A 16 5.49 -2.45 -17.37
N ASP A 17 6.59 -1.93 -17.85
CA ASP A 17 7.93 -2.41 -17.52
C ASP A 17 8.49 -1.61 -16.35
N LEU A 18 8.72 -2.27 -15.24
CA LEU A 18 9.34 -1.71 -14.04
C LEU A 18 10.82 -2.12 -14.00
N GLU A 19 11.71 -1.13 -14.07
CA GLU A 19 13.16 -1.35 -13.96
C GLU A 19 13.53 -2.08 -12.65
N VAL A 20 12.80 -1.75 -11.58
CA VAL A 20 13.01 -2.30 -10.25
C VAL A 20 11.71 -2.96 -9.78
N PRO A 21 11.73 -4.24 -9.35
CA PRO A 21 10.54 -4.99 -8.97
C PRO A 21 10.04 -4.62 -7.57
N VAL A 22 9.86 -3.32 -7.34
CA VAL A 22 9.45 -2.75 -6.05
C VAL A 22 8.21 -1.89 -6.22
N VAL A 23 7.20 -2.14 -5.38
CA VAL A 23 5.94 -1.42 -5.36
C VAL A 23 5.71 -0.79 -3.99
N LEU A 24 5.38 0.52 -3.94
CA LEU A 24 4.87 1.14 -2.72
C LEU A 24 3.46 0.64 -2.45
N ALA A 25 3.27 0.03 -1.27
CA ALA A 25 1.96 -0.45 -0.85
C ALA A 25 0.97 0.71 -0.68
N PRO A 26 -0.29 0.56 -1.11
CA PRO A 26 -1.35 1.49 -0.78
C PRO A 26 -1.59 1.53 0.73
N MET A 27 -1.53 2.71 1.32
CA MET A 27 -1.73 2.93 2.76
C MET A 27 -2.63 4.14 2.99
N ALA A 28 -3.85 3.90 3.49
CA ALA A 28 -4.84 4.95 3.74
C ALA A 28 -4.29 6.05 4.67
N GLY A 29 -4.48 7.30 4.28
CA GLY A 29 -3.95 8.47 4.98
C GLY A 29 -2.44 8.66 4.84
N ILE A 30 -1.74 7.88 4.03
CA ILE A 30 -0.27 7.92 3.89
C ILE A 30 0.15 8.11 2.43
N THR A 31 -0.31 7.24 1.52
CA THR A 31 0.19 7.22 0.13
C THR A 31 -0.56 8.18 -0.79
N ASN A 32 -0.83 9.39 -0.29
CA ASN A 32 -1.26 10.53 -1.09
C ASN A 32 -0.15 10.99 -2.05
N THR A 33 -0.45 11.90 -2.94
CA THR A 33 0.48 12.46 -3.92
C THR A 33 1.79 12.95 -3.28
N ALA A 34 1.72 13.60 -2.11
CA ALA A 34 2.89 14.12 -1.40
C ALA A 34 3.89 13.02 -1.03
N PHE A 35 3.41 11.94 -0.42
CA PHE A 35 4.28 10.84 0.01
C PHE A 35 4.78 10.01 -1.18
N ARG A 36 3.95 9.77 -2.21
CA ARG A 36 4.39 9.06 -3.42
C ARG A 36 5.49 9.83 -4.14
N ARG A 37 5.34 11.15 -4.33
CA ARG A 37 6.40 12.02 -4.91
C ARG A 37 7.68 11.92 -4.12
N LEU A 38 7.59 12.07 -2.80
CA LEU A 38 8.75 12.00 -1.92
C LEU A 38 9.48 10.65 -2.04
N CYS A 39 8.76 9.52 -2.08
CA CYS A 39 9.38 8.21 -2.26
C CYS A 39 10.04 8.07 -3.64
N ARG A 40 9.44 8.63 -4.69
CA ARG A 40 10.01 8.63 -6.05
C ARG A 40 11.30 9.44 -6.18
N GLU A 41 11.48 10.49 -5.37
CA GLU A 41 12.73 11.26 -5.33
C GLU A 41 13.94 10.39 -4.92
N PHE A 42 13.71 9.25 -4.24
CA PHE A 42 14.76 8.36 -3.77
C PHE A 42 14.96 7.11 -4.61
N GLY A 43 13.96 6.61 -5.31
CA GLY A 43 14.10 5.36 -6.04
C GLY A 43 13.02 5.10 -7.09
N ALA A 44 13.32 4.17 -8.00
CA ALA A 44 12.40 3.71 -9.01
C ALA A 44 11.43 2.67 -8.44
N GLY A 45 10.26 2.53 -9.07
CA GLY A 45 9.25 1.54 -8.71
C GLY A 45 7.86 1.98 -9.15
N LEU A 46 6.86 1.22 -8.72
CA LEU A 46 5.45 1.57 -8.89
C LEU A 46 4.89 2.11 -7.56
N TYR A 47 4.25 3.27 -7.59
CA TYR A 47 3.77 3.98 -6.41
C TYR A 47 2.25 4.03 -6.41
N VAL A 48 1.59 3.12 -5.67
CA VAL A 48 0.14 2.98 -5.66
C VAL A 48 -0.50 4.01 -4.73
N SER A 49 -1.62 4.61 -5.15
CA SER A 49 -2.37 5.57 -4.35
C SER A 49 -2.98 4.94 -3.09
N GLU A 50 -3.54 5.77 -2.22
CA GLU A 50 -4.48 5.31 -1.20
C GLU A 50 -5.66 4.59 -1.85
N MET A 51 -6.30 3.67 -1.11
CA MET A 51 -7.52 3.02 -1.60
C MET A 51 -8.68 4.02 -1.67
N ILE A 52 -9.41 3.97 -2.77
CA ILE A 52 -10.54 4.86 -3.07
C ILE A 52 -11.78 4.00 -3.25
N THR A 53 -12.89 4.37 -2.57
CA THR A 53 -14.15 3.65 -2.81
C THR A 53 -14.66 3.91 -4.21
N SER A 54 -14.95 2.83 -4.93
CA SER A 54 -15.48 2.90 -6.29
C SER A 54 -16.76 3.72 -6.35
N ARG A 55 -17.64 3.59 -5.36
CA ARG A 55 -18.87 4.37 -5.26
C ARG A 55 -18.63 5.86 -5.17
N ALA A 56 -17.77 6.32 -4.24
CA ALA A 56 -17.44 7.73 -4.11
C ALA A 56 -16.78 8.29 -5.39
N LEU A 57 -16.03 7.48 -6.10
CA LEU A 57 -15.40 7.87 -7.36
C LEU A 57 -16.46 8.06 -8.47
N VAL A 58 -17.37 7.12 -8.64
CA VAL A 58 -18.48 7.22 -9.61
C VAL A 58 -19.35 8.45 -9.31
N GLU A 59 -19.59 8.75 -8.05
CA GLU A 59 -20.33 9.94 -7.61
C GLU A 59 -19.49 11.23 -7.65
N ARG A 60 -18.21 11.13 -8.00
CA ARG A 60 -17.29 12.29 -8.12
C ARG A 60 -17.23 13.14 -6.85
N THR A 61 -17.20 12.50 -5.68
CA THR A 61 -17.05 13.27 -4.45
C THR A 61 -15.74 14.07 -4.46
N PRO A 62 -15.70 15.29 -3.86
CA PRO A 62 -14.49 16.10 -3.86
C PRO A 62 -13.27 15.35 -3.29
N GLU A 63 -13.48 14.48 -2.30
CA GLU A 63 -12.44 13.65 -1.70
C GLU A 63 -11.88 12.64 -2.70
N SER A 64 -12.76 11.83 -3.32
CA SER A 64 -12.32 10.82 -4.31
C SER A 64 -11.62 11.45 -5.49
N MET A 65 -12.11 12.60 -5.99
CA MET A 65 -11.48 13.32 -7.09
C MET A 65 -10.11 13.86 -6.72
N ARG A 66 -9.90 14.31 -5.48
CA ARG A 66 -8.57 14.69 -4.98
C ARG A 66 -7.63 13.49 -4.87
N LEU A 67 -8.12 12.33 -4.40
CA LEU A 67 -7.30 11.13 -4.21
C LEU A 67 -6.81 10.52 -5.53
N ILE A 68 -7.55 10.66 -6.64
CA ILE A 68 -7.10 10.21 -7.97
C ILE A 68 -6.17 11.21 -8.67
N THR A 69 -5.88 12.36 -8.04
CA THR A 69 -4.97 13.34 -8.63
C THR A 69 -3.54 12.85 -8.52
N HIS A 70 -2.81 12.91 -9.63
CA HIS A 70 -1.39 12.66 -9.70
C HIS A 70 -0.65 13.97 -10.02
N HIS A 71 0.55 14.10 -9.51
CA HIS A 71 1.45 15.15 -9.95
C HIS A 71 2.02 14.81 -11.33
N GLU A 72 2.31 15.80 -12.16
CA GLU A 72 2.84 15.61 -13.52
C GLU A 72 4.11 14.72 -13.59
N SER A 73 4.90 14.68 -12.50
CA SER A 73 6.07 13.81 -12.40
C SER A 73 5.74 12.34 -12.06
N GLU A 74 4.49 12.02 -11.75
CA GLU A 74 4.10 10.66 -11.41
C GLU A 74 3.75 9.85 -12.66
N THR A 75 4.73 9.07 -13.14
CA THR A 75 4.57 8.11 -14.24
C THR A 75 5.23 6.79 -13.82
N PRO A 76 4.51 5.63 -13.86
CA PRO A 76 3.09 5.50 -14.19
C PRO A 76 2.17 5.99 -13.06
N ARG A 77 0.95 6.44 -13.43
CA ARG A 77 -0.12 6.83 -12.51
C ARG A 77 -0.87 5.58 -12.05
N SER A 78 -0.77 5.27 -10.77
CA SER A 78 -1.33 4.04 -10.19
C SER A 78 -2.40 4.35 -9.16
N ILE A 79 -3.61 3.82 -9.35
CA ILE A 79 -4.78 4.05 -8.51
C ILE A 79 -5.27 2.75 -7.91
N GLN A 80 -5.51 2.73 -6.57
CA GLN A 80 -6.17 1.59 -5.94
C GLN A 80 -7.64 1.90 -5.66
N LEU A 81 -8.51 1.00 -6.13
CA LEU A 81 -9.94 1.01 -5.86
C LEU A 81 -10.33 -0.08 -4.87
N TYR A 82 -11.44 0.12 -4.17
CA TYR A 82 -12.16 -0.94 -3.49
C TYR A 82 -13.68 -0.74 -3.62
N GLY A 83 -14.42 -1.84 -3.63
CA GLY A 83 -15.86 -1.86 -3.72
C GLY A 83 -16.38 -3.26 -3.45
N VAL A 84 -17.69 -3.39 -3.31
CA VAL A 84 -18.39 -4.65 -3.04
C VAL A 84 -19.44 -4.99 -4.09
N ASP A 85 -19.69 -4.07 -5.01
CA ASP A 85 -20.61 -4.24 -6.14
C ASP A 85 -19.86 -4.33 -7.47
N PRO A 86 -20.02 -5.42 -8.25
CA PRO A 86 -19.32 -5.60 -9.53
C PRO A 86 -19.57 -4.48 -10.53
N LYS A 87 -20.81 -3.97 -10.56
CA LYS A 87 -21.18 -2.90 -11.52
C LYS A 87 -20.47 -1.59 -11.15
N THR A 88 -20.54 -1.17 -9.89
CA THR A 88 -19.92 0.08 -9.43
C THR A 88 -18.39 0.06 -9.57
N VAL A 89 -17.76 -1.10 -9.30
CA VAL A 89 -16.31 -1.25 -9.52
C VAL A 89 -15.99 -1.11 -11.02
N SER A 90 -16.74 -1.76 -11.89
CA SER A 90 -16.56 -1.67 -13.34
C SER A 90 -16.79 -0.25 -13.86
N ASP A 91 -17.82 0.45 -13.36
CA ASP A 91 -18.11 1.86 -13.74
C ASP A 91 -16.95 2.78 -13.31
N ALA A 92 -16.39 2.58 -12.11
CA ALA A 92 -15.24 3.34 -11.63
C ALA A 92 -13.98 3.11 -12.47
N VAL A 93 -13.70 1.86 -12.84
CA VAL A 93 -12.59 1.50 -13.74
C VAL A 93 -12.81 2.14 -15.13
N THR A 94 -14.02 2.03 -15.69
CA THR A 94 -14.36 2.64 -16.98
C THR A 94 -14.12 4.16 -16.94
N MET A 95 -14.52 4.83 -15.86
CA MET A 95 -14.30 6.27 -15.69
C MET A 95 -12.80 6.61 -15.70
N LEU A 96 -11.98 5.86 -14.95
CA LEU A 96 -10.52 6.10 -14.89
C LEU A 96 -9.86 5.95 -16.26
N VAL A 97 -10.25 4.93 -17.02
CA VAL A 97 -9.72 4.65 -18.37
C VAL A 97 -10.21 5.71 -19.37
N ALA A 98 -11.51 5.96 -19.40
CA ALA A 98 -12.11 6.89 -20.37
C ALA A 98 -11.63 8.34 -20.21
N GLU A 99 -11.29 8.74 -18.98
CA GLU A 99 -10.77 10.08 -18.67
C GLU A 99 -9.23 10.14 -18.64
N ASP A 100 -8.53 9.07 -19.03
CA ASP A 100 -7.08 8.99 -19.00
C ASP A 100 -6.49 9.38 -17.61
N ARG A 101 -7.05 8.77 -16.54
CA ARG A 101 -6.64 9.07 -15.15
C ARG A 101 -5.62 8.11 -14.58
N ALA A 102 -5.46 6.92 -15.17
CA ALA A 102 -4.60 5.86 -14.63
C ALA A 102 -3.87 5.10 -15.74
N ASP A 103 -2.59 4.84 -15.50
CA ASP A 103 -1.75 3.93 -16.29
C ASP A 103 -1.75 2.52 -15.68
N HIS A 104 -2.23 2.39 -14.45
CA HIS A 104 -2.34 1.15 -13.69
C HIS A 104 -3.47 1.26 -12.67
N ILE A 105 -4.27 0.20 -12.54
CA ILE A 105 -5.36 0.10 -11.56
C ILE A 105 -5.15 -1.13 -10.69
N ASP A 106 -5.26 -0.97 -9.37
CA ASP A 106 -5.17 -2.05 -8.40
C ASP A 106 -6.49 -2.20 -7.62
N LEU A 107 -6.93 -3.42 -7.36
CA LEU A 107 -8.10 -3.70 -6.54
C LEU A 107 -7.71 -4.18 -5.14
N ASN A 108 -8.33 -3.58 -4.12
CA ASN A 108 -8.07 -3.89 -2.72
C ASN A 108 -8.95 -5.01 -2.19
N PHE A 109 -8.32 -6.16 -1.92
CA PHE A 109 -8.92 -7.30 -1.21
C PHE A 109 -8.12 -7.67 0.03
N GLY A 110 -7.43 -6.68 0.63
CA GLY A 110 -6.56 -6.92 1.79
C GLY A 110 -6.79 -5.98 2.97
N CYS A 111 -7.66 -4.98 2.88
CA CYS A 111 -7.92 -4.07 3.98
C CYS A 111 -8.63 -4.79 5.14
N PRO A 112 -8.03 -4.84 6.36
CA PRO A 112 -8.61 -5.58 7.49
C PRO A 112 -9.43 -4.70 8.44
N VAL A 113 -9.57 -3.39 8.14
CA VAL A 113 -10.19 -2.47 9.08
C VAL A 113 -11.70 -2.70 9.20
N PRO A 114 -12.29 -2.60 10.42
CA PRO A 114 -13.71 -2.88 10.64
C PRO A 114 -14.67 -2.07 9.76
N LYS A 115 -14.31 -0.84 9.40
CA LYS A 115 -15.12 0.02 8.51
C LYS A 115 -15.33 -0.62 7.14
N VAL A 116 -14.37 -1.42 6.65
CA VAL A 116 -14.41 -2.10 5.35
C VAL A 116 -14.95 -3.52 5.48
N THR A 117 -14.40 -4.31 6.42
CA THR A 117 -14.75 -5.74 6.54
C THR A 117 -16.17 -5.98 7.06
N ARG A 118 -16.70 -5.10 7.93
CA ARG A 118 -18.11 -5.18 8.39
C ARG A 118 -19.13 -5.08 7.25
N LYS A 119 -18.71 -4.51 6.12
CA LYS A 119 -19.50 -4.36 4.92
C LYS A 119 -19.21 -5.46 3.87
N GLY A 120 -18.48 -6.50 4.24
CA GLY A 120 -18.08 -7.57 3.34
C GLY A 120 -16.95 -7.23 2.38
N GLY A 121 -16.32 -6.04 2.51
CA GLY A 121 -15.25 -5.57 1.62
C GLY A 121 -13.84 -5.93 2.09
N GLY A 122 -12.84 -5.51 1.32
CA GLY A 122 -11.44 -5.72 1.65
C GLY A 122 -11.09 -7.19 1.86
N ALA A 123 -10.47 -7.52 3.00
CA ALA A 123 -10.02 -8.89 3.30
C ALA A 123 -11.16 -9.90 3.54
N ALA A 124 -12.40 -9.41 3.75
CA ALA A 124 -13.56 -10.28 3.90
C ALA A 124 -14.12 -10.79 2.56
N LEU A 125 -13.96 -10.01 1.48
CA LEU A 125 -14.64 -10.23 0.21
C LEU A 125 -14.24 -11.53 -0.51
N PRO A 126 -12.94 -11.93 -0.56
CA PRO A 126 -12.53 -13.13 -1.28
C PRO A 126 -13.12 -14.44 -0.72
N TRP A 127 -13.71 -14.41 0.49
CA TRP A 127 -14.47 -15.54 1.02
C TRP A 127 -15.71 -15.86 0.20
N LYS A 128 -16.36 -14.83 -0.36
CA LYS A 128 -17.46 -14.98 -1.32
C LYS A 128 -16.88 -15.09 -2.74
N SER A 129 -16.38 -16.28 -3.07
CA SER A 129 -15.57 -16.52 -4.27
C SER A 129 -16.27 -16.16 -5.57
N GLY A 130 -17.59 -16.37 -5.67
CA GLY A 130 -18.41 -15.94 -6.81
C GLY A 130 -18.44 -14.43 -6.96
N LEU A 131 -18.67 -13.68 -5.87
CA LEU A 131 -18.67 -12.21 -5.89
C LEU A 131 -17.28 -11.67 -6.25
N PHE A 132 -16.22 -12.26 -5.67
CA PHE A 132 -14.85 -11.88 -5.98
C PHE A 132 -14.56 -12.04 -7.48
N ARG A 133 -14.97 -13.16 -8.08
CA ARG A 133 -14.85 -13.43 -9.52
C ARG A 133 -15.58 -12.36 -10.34
N ASP A 134 -16.86 -12.12 -10.04
CA ASP A 134 -17.68 -11.16 -10.78
C ASP A 134 -17.07 -9.75 -10.78
N ILE A 135 -16.53 -9.32 -9.63
CA ILE A 135 -15.85 -8.02 -9.50
C ILE A 135 -14.58 -7.98 -10.34
N VAL A 136 -13.70 -8.99 -10.22
CA VAL A 136 -12.41 -8.99 -10.90
C VAL A 136 -12.59 -9.10 -12.42
N GLU A 137 -13.44 -10.03 -12.91
CA GLU A 137 -13.72 -10.19 -14.33
C GLU A 137 -14.34 -8.92 -14.94
N GLY A 138 -15.31 -8.31 -14.23
CA GLY A 138 -15.92 -7.05 -14.67
C GLY A 138 -14.91 -5.91 -14.74
N ALA A 139 -14.04 -5.80 -13.73
CA ALA A 139 -13.01 -4.76 -13.69
C ALA A 139 -11.92 -4.96 -14.76
N VAL A 140 -11.43 -6.18 -14.99
CA VAL A 140 -10.47 -6.49 -16.06
C VAL A 140 -11.05 -6.14 -17.43
N LYS A 141 -12.30 -6.53 -17.67
CA LYS A 141 -12.99 -6.16 -18.92
C LYS A 141 -13.12 -4.65 -19.10
N ALA A 142 -13.43 -3.92 -18.03
CA ALA A 142 -13.56 -2.47 -18.05
C ALA A 142 -12.22 -1.74 -18.22
N ALA A 143 -11.13 -2.32 -17.72
CA ALA A 143 -9.78 -1.76 -17.81
C ALA A 143 -9.19 -1.81 -19.24
N GLY A 144 -9.63 -2.77 -20.08
CA GLY A 144 -9.11 -2.90 -21.45
C GLY A 144 -7.60 -3.12 -21.46
N ASP A 145 -6.87 -2.19 -22.09
CA ASP A 145 -5.41 -2.25 -22.20
C ASP A 145 -4.67 -1.72 -20.95
N VAL A 146 -5.37 -1.08 -20.02
CA VAL A 146 -4.76 -0.62 -18.75
C VAL A 146 -4.56 -1.81 -17.82
N PRO A 147 -3.31 -2.11 -17.38
CA PRO A 147 -3.07 -3.23 -16.49
C PRO A 147 -3.82 -3.10 -15.17
N LEU A 148 -4.59 -4.14 -14.86
CA LEU A 148 -5.34 -4.25 -13.62
C LEU A 148 -4.73 -5.32 -12.73
N THR A 149 -4.47 -5.02 -11.48
CA THR A 149 -3.89 -5.93 -10.49
C THR A 149 -4.78 -6.12 -9.27
N VAL A 150 -4.49 -7.11 -8.46
CA VAL A 150 -5.17 -7.32 -7.18
C VAL A 150 -4.18 -7.40 -6.04
N LYS A 151 -4.51 -6.76 -4.92
CA LYS A 151 -3.76 -6.89 -3.67
C LYS A 151 -4.65 -7.48 -2.58
N MET A 152 -4.21 -8.62 -2.01
CA MET A 152 -5.01 -9.39 -1.06
C MET A 152 -4.22 -9.79 0.19
N ARG A 153 -4.91 -10.34 1.18
CA ARG A 153 -4.36 -11.05 2.35
C ARG A 153 -4.55 -12.56 2.22
N LYS A 154 -3.93 -13.34 3.14
CA LYS A 154 -4.08 -14.80 3.17
C LYS A 154 -5.53 -15.26 3.34
N GLY A 155 -6.37 -14.45 3.95
CA GLY A 155 -7.75 -14.74 4.28
C GLY A 155 -8.22 -13.92 5.47
N ILE A 156 -9.30 -14.35 6.06
CA ILE A 156 -9.95 -13.69 7.20
C ILE A 156 -9.23 -14.04 8.50
N ASP A 157 -9.06 -15.32 8.77
CA ASP A 157 -8.37 -15.91 9.92
C ASP A 157 -7.69 -17.23 9.52
N ALA A 158 -7.23 -18.02 10.50
CA ALA A 158 -6.51 -19.28 10.24
C ALA A 158 -7.41 -20.38 9.61
N ASP A 159 -8.70 -20.34 9.90
CA ASP A 159 -9.69 -21.35 9.43
C ASP A 159 -10.32 -20.92 8.08
N HIS A 160 -10.25 -19.63 7.73
CA HIS A 160 -10.87 -19.06 6.53
C HIS A 160 -9.81 -18.44 5.62
N LEU A 161 -8.90 -19.28 5.13
CA LEU A 161 -7.86 -18.88 4.18
C LEU A 161 -8.43 -18.85 2.76
N THR A 162 -8.18 -17.76 2.02
CA THR A 162 -8.77 -17.54 0.69
C THR A 162 -7.74 -17.38 -0.42
N TYR A 163 -6.47 -17.11 -0.08
CA TYR A 163 -5.45 -16.61 -1.02
C TYR A 163 -5.17 -17.53 -2.22
N LEU A 164 -5.23 -18.88 -2.05
CA LEU A 164 -4.95 -19.81 -3.15
C LEU A 164 -6.09 -19.83 -4.17
N GLU A 165 -7.34 -19.90 -3.69
CA GLU A 165 -8.52 -19.87 -4.55
C GLU A 165 -8.67 -18.50 -5.22
N ALA A 166 -8.59 -17.42 -4.43
CA ALA A 166 -8.65 -16.06 -4.96
C ALA A 166 -7.52 -15.77 -5.97
N GLY A 167 -6.31 -16.32 -5.74
CA GLY A 167 -5.22 -16.20 -6.69
C GLY A 167 -5.53 -16.86 -8.04
N ARG A 168 -6.06 -18.08 -8.04
CA ARG A 168 -6.45 -18.77 -9.27
C ARG A 168 -7.61 -18.08 -9.99
N ILE A 169 -8.59 -17.57 -9.24
CA ILE A 169 -9.70 -16.79 -9.81
C ILE A 169 -9.17 -15.52 -10.47
N ALA A 170 -8.30 -14.78 -9.79
CA ALA A 170 -7.73 -13.54 -10.32
C ALA A 170 -6.87 -13.80 -11.57
N GLU A 171 -6.01 -14.83 -11.55
CA GLU A 171 -5.23 -15.27 -12.70
C GLU A 171 -6.15 -15.63 -13.88
N GLY A 172 -7.18 -16.46 -13.65
CA GLY A 172 -8.16 -16.86 -14.68
C GLY A 172 -8.98 -15.70 -15.22
N ALA A 173 -9.21 -14.66 -14.44
CA ALA A 173 -9.88 -13.44 -14.86
C ALA A 173 -8.99 -12.50 -15.72
N GLY A 174 -7.67 -12.75 -15.76
CA GLY A 174 -6.73 -12.00 -16.58
C GLY A 174 -6.14 -10.76 -15.92
N VAL A 175 -5.98 -10.76 -14.58
CA VAL A 175 -5.25 -9.69 -13.90
C VAL A 175 -3.77 -9.66 -14.33
N ALA A 176 -3.15 -8.50 -14.30
CA ALA A 176 -1.77 -8.31 -14.72
C ALA A 176 -0.73 -8.71 -13.65
N SER A 177 -1.09 -8.73 -12.37
CA SER A 177 -0.30 -9.30 -11.27
C SER A 177 -1.13 -9.47 -10.00
N ILE A 178 -0.60 -10.23 -9.03
CA ILE A 178 -1.24 -10.48 -7.74
C ILE A 178 -0.25 -10.18 -6.63
N ALA A 179 -0.62 -9.33 -5.67
CA ALA A 179 0.18 -9.03 -4.50
C ALA A 179 -0.42 -9.66 -3.23
N LEU A 180 0.36 -10.44 -2.49
CA LEU A 180 -0.07 -11.10 -1.25
C LEU A 180 0.57 -10.48 -0.01
N HIS A 181 -0.23 -9.85 0.86
CA HIS A 181 0.20 -9.60 2.22
C HIS A 181 0.06 -10.89 3.05
N ALA A 182 1.19 -11.42 3.48
CA ALA A 182 1.31 -12.73 4.11
C ALA A 182 0.82 -12.76 5.58
N ARG A 183 -0.34 -12.14 5.83
CA ARG A 183 -1.12 -12.16 7.07
C ARG A 183 -2.60 -12.31 6.77
N THR A 184 -3.35 -12.82 7.72
CA THR A 184 -4.82 -12.80 7.69
C THR A 184 -5.37 -11.44 8.15
N ALA A 185 -6.68 -11.21 8.00
CA ALA A 185 -7.34 -10.03 8.53
C ALA A 185 -7.25 -9.98 10.07
N SER A 186 -7.45 -11.12 10.74
CA SER A 186 -7.40 -11.22 12.20
C SER A 186 -6.02 -10.90 12.80
N GLU A 187 -4.94 -11.22 12.10
CA GLU A 187 -3.58 -10.91 12.50
C GLU A 187 -3.29 -9.40 12.44
N PHE A 188 -3.99 -8.65 11.60
CA PHE A 188 -3.69 -7.24 11.33
C PHE A 188 -2.22 -7.03 10.95
N TYR A 189 -1.41 -6.68 11.94
CA TYR A 189 0.03 -6.45 11.81
C TYR A 189 0.83 -7.12 12.94
N SER A 190 0.17 -8.01 13.71
CA SER A 190 0.81 -8.75 14.79
C SER A 190 1.64 -9.93 14.28
N GLY A 191 2.50 -10.44 15.11
CA GLY A 191 3.36 -11.58 14.77
C GLY A 191 4.27 -11.30 13.57
N GLN A 192 4.66 -12.34 12.88
CA GLN A 192 5.47 -12.30 11.66
C GLN A 192 4.61 -12.62 10.43
N ALA A 193 4.97 -12.04 9.29
CA ALA A 193 4.35 -12.39 8.01
C ALA A 193 4.75 -13.82 7.60
N ASP A 194 3.77 -14.61 7.19
CA ASP A 194 3.94 -16.00 6.77
C ASP A 194 4.45 -16.07 5.31
N TRP A 195 5.73 -15.82 5.10
CA TRP A 195 6.33 -15.83 3.76
C TRP A 195 6.14 -17.15 3.00
N PRO A 196 6.13 -18.35 3.63
CA PRO A 196 5.73 -19.59 2.96
C PRO A 196 4.38 -19.53 2.25
N ALA A 197 3.43 -18.69 2.69
CA ALA A 197 2.17 -18.52 1.96
C ALA A 197 2.37 -17.78 0.61
N ILE A 198 3.37 -16.91 0.50
CA ILE A 198 3.74 -16.25 -0.77
C ILE A 198 4.29 -17.30 -1.73
N ALA A 199 5.19 -18.18 -1.27
CA ALA A 199 5.73 -19.28 -2.09
C ALA A 199 4.61 -20.19 -2.62
N LYS A 200 3.68 -20.60 -1.73
CA LYS A 200 2.52 -21.41 -2.13
C LYS A 200 1.63 -20.72 -3.17
N LEU A 201 1.45 -19.40 -3.04
CA LEU A 201 0.70 -18.66 -4.06
C LEU A 201 1.47 -18.61 -5.37
N LYS A 202 2.78 -18.41 -5.35
CA LYS A 202 3.65 -18.41 -6.54
C LYS A 202 3.65 -19.77 -7.26
N GLU A 203 3.57 -20.86 -6.52
CA GLU A 203 3.40 -22.20 -7.09
C GLU A 203 2.01 -22.39 -7.73
N ALA A 204 0.97 -21.79 -7.16
CA ALA A 204 -0.42 -21.94 -7.60
C ALA A 204 -0.80 -21.01 -8.77
N VAL A 205 -0.08 -19.90 -8.94
CA VAL A 205 -0.28 -18.85 -9.94
C VAL A 205 0.97 -18.80 -10.82
N THR A 206 0.85 -19.11 -12.10
CA THR A 206 2.00 -19.36 -12.97
C THR A 206 2.08 -18.45 -14.19
N SER A 207 0.97 -17.82 -14.59
CA SER A 207 0.90 -17.00 -15.80
C SER A 207 1.08 -15.52 -15.58
N VAL A 208 0.98 -15.04 -14.32
CA VAL A 208 1.16 -13.63 -13.96
C VAL A 208 2.14 -13.48 -12.79
N PRO A 209 2.81 -12.33 -12.67
CA PRO A 209 3.71 -12.05 -11.54
C PRO A 209 2.97 -12.11 -10.19
N VAL A 210 3.64 -12.71 -9.20
CA VAL A 210 3.22 -12.70 -7.79
C VAL A 210 4.18 -11.82 -7.00
N LEU A 211 3.66 -10.83 -6.29
CA LEU A 211 4.42 -9.89 -5.48
C LEU A 211 4.27 -10.20 -3.98
N GLY A 212 5.39 -10.29 -3.29
CA GLY A 212 5.41 -10.55 -1.85
C GLY A 212 5.26 -9.27 -1.01
N ASN A 213 4.46 -9.34 0.07
CA ASN A 213 4.28 -8.23 1.00
C ASN A 213 4.22 -8.73 2.45
N GLY A 214 4.86 -8.00 3.34
CA GLY A 214 4.88 -8.22 4.78
C GLY A 214 6.28 -8.30 5.36
N ASP A 215 6.55 -7.49 6.39
CA ASP A 215 7.80 -7.47 7.16
C ASP A 215 9.07 -7.20 6.35
N ILE A 216 8.96 -6.33 5.35
CA ILE A 216 10.11 -5.78 4.63
C ILE A 216 10.49 -4.47 5.31
N TRP A 217 11.59 -4.50 6.06
CA TRP A 217 12.12 -3.37 6.83
C TRP A 217 13.43 -2.83 6.26
N SER A 218 14.08 -3.59 5.40
CA SER A 218 15.35 -3.28 4.74
C SER A 218 15.36 -3.79 3.29
N ALA A 219 16.38 -3.41 2.54
CA ALA A 219 16.63 -3.98 1.20
C ALA A 219 16.97 -5.47 1.28
N ASP A 220 17.72 -5.88 2.31
CA ASP A 220 18.07 -7.29 2.55
C ASP A 220 16.81 -8.15 2.79
N ASP A 221 15.79 -7.62 3.53
CA ASP A 221 14.53 -8.33 3.70
C ASP A 221 13.81 -8.54 2.36
N ALA A 222 13.88 -7.56 1.46
CA ALA A 222 13.26 -7.66 0.14
C ALA A 222 13.93 -8.72 -0.74
N LEU A 223 15.26 -8.73 -0.79
CA LEU A 223 16.03 -9.74 -1.51
C LEU A 223 15.79 -11.15 -0.92
N ARG A 224 15.81 -11.27 0.41
CA ARG A 224 15.53 -12.52 1.09
C ARG A 224 14.12 -13.03 0.82
N MET A 225 13.11 -12.15 0.81
CA MET A 225 11.75 -12.55 0.45
C MET A 225 11.68 -13.13 -0.97
N VAL A 226 12.32 -12.50 -1.95
CA VAL A 226 12.37 -13.04 -3.32
C VAL A 226 13.10 -14.38 -3.38
N ASP A 227 14.23 -14.52 -2.69
CA ASP A 227 15.02 -15.75 -2.64
C ASP A 227 14.25 -16.91 -1.98
N GLU A 228 13.64 -16.66 -0.81
CA GLU A 228 12.93 -17.68 -0.04
C GLU A 228 11.57 -18.09 -0.66
N THR A 229 10.90 -17.18 -1.37
CA THR A 229 9.54 -17.42 -1.84
C THR A 229 9.41 -17.59 -3.35
N GLY A 230 10.43 -17.21 -4.12
CA GLY A 230 10.39 -17.20 -5.57
C GLY A 230 9.42 -16.15 -6.16
N CYS A 231 8.93 -15.19 -5.38
CA CYS A 231 8.07 -14.13 -5.89
C CYS A 231 8.82 -13.21 -6.87
N ASP A 232 8.08 -12.57 -7.79
CA ASP A 232 8.66 -11.81 -8.89
C ASP A 232 9.05 -10.37 -8.50
N GLY A 233 8.61 -9.92 -7.34
CA GLY A 233 8.91 -8.60 -6.80
C GLY A 233 8.27 -8.41 -5.43
N VAL A 234 8.44 -7.22 -4.87
CA VAL A 234 8.01 -6.92 -3.49
C VAL A 234 7.11 -5.69 -3.41
N VAL A 235 6.20 -5.73 -2.43
CA VAL A 235 5.34 -4.59 -2.08
C VAL A 235 5.74 -4.10 -0.69
N VAL A 236 6.21 -2.87 -0.59
CA VAL A 236 6.73 -2.27 0.65
C VAL A 236 5.71 -1.32 1.26
N GLY A 237 5.29 -1.62 2.49
CA GLY A 237 4.37 -0.78 3.26
C GLY A 237 5.07 -0.06 4.41
N ARG A 238 4.81 -0.50 5.65
CA ARG A 238 5.29 0.17 6.87
C ARG A 238 6.79 0.39 6.96
N GLY A 239 7.61 -0.38 6.22
CA GLY A 239 9.07 -0.22 6.21
C GLY A 239 9.54 1.15 5.75
N CYS A 240 8.80 1.80 4.84
CA CYS A 240 9.15 3.13 4.32
C CYS A 240 8.59 4.29 5.14
N LEU A 241 7.77 4.06 6.19
CA LEU A 241 7.22 5.13 7.02
C LEU A 241 8.33 5.96 7.68
N GLY A 242 8.39 7.24 7.35
CA GLY A 242 9.47 8.14 7.79
C GLY A 242 10.86 7.78 7.25
N ARG A 243 10.92 6.94 6.22
CA ARG A 243 12.14 6.48 5.55
C ARG A 243 11.95 6.39 4.02
N PRO A 244 11.56 7.46 3.34
CA PRO A 244 11.35 7.40 1.89
C PRO A 244 12.64 6.99 1.14
N TRP A 245 13.83 7.26 1.69
CA TRP A 245 15.12 6.82 1.16
C TRP A 245 15.29 5.29 1.07
N LEU A 246 14.45 4.50 1.77
CA LEU A 246 14.44 3.06 1.63
C LEU A 246 14.23 2.61 0.17
N PHE A 247 13.52 3.40 -0.65
CA PHE A 247 13.34 3.08 -2.07
C PHE A 247 14.65 3.18 -2.86
N GLY A 248 15.59 4.04 -2.44
CA GLY A 248 16.95 4.08 -2.99
C GLY A 248 17.74 2.80 -2.67
N ASP A 249 17.68 2.38 -1.41
CA ASP A 249 18.35 1.14 -0.97
C ASP A 249 17.78 -0.09 -1.69
N LEU A 250 16.46 -0.16 -1.83
CA LEU A 250 15.77 -1.23 -2.55
C LEU A 250 16.17 -1.24 -4.04
N ALA A 251 16.16 -0.08 -4.69
CA ALA A 251 16.52 0.02 -6.10
C ALA A 251 17.98 -0.41 -6.34
N ALA A 252 18.91 0.04 -5.50
CA ALA A 252 20.31 -0.37 -5.57
C ALA A 252 20.47 -1.87 -5.37
N ALA A 253 19.83 -2.43 -4.35
CA ALA A 253 19.92 -3.87 -4.04
C ALA A 253 19.43 -4.74 -5.21
N PHE A 254 18.31 -4.39 -5.84
CA PHE A 254 17.77 -5.12 -6.99
C PHE A 254 18.64 -4.95 -8.26
N ARG A 255 19.47 -3.92 -8.34
CA ARG A 255 20.50 -3.78 -9.39
C ARG A 255 21.80 -4.53 -9.06
N GLY A 256 21.89 -5.16 -7.88
CA GLY A 256 23.12 -5.80 -7.40
C GLY A 256 24.15 -4.82 -6.87
N GLU A 257 23.76 -3.59 -6.59
CA GLU A 257 24.58 -2.54 -6.01
C GLU A 257 24.50 -2.58 -4.49
N GLN A 258 25.58 -2.20 -3.79
CA GLN A 258 25.56 -2.03 -2.35
C GLN A 258 25.21 -0.57 -2.04
N SER A 259 24.05 -0.35 -1.43
CA SER A 259 23.63 0.95 -0.92
C SER A 259 22.83 0.75 0.36
N LYS A 260 23.16 1.54 1.37
CA LYS A 260 22.39 1.65 2.60
C LYS A 260 22.42 3.11 3.02
N ALA A 261 21.26 3.76 2.95
CA ALA A 261 21.13 5.13 3.39
C ALA A 261 21.27 5.23 4.91
N GLU A 262 22.21 6.02 5.37
CA GLU A 262 22.47 6.33 6.78
C GLU A 262 22.38 7.85 7.01
N PRO A 263 21.19 8.47 6.86
CA PRO A 263 21.06 9.91 6.90
C PRO A 263 21.37 10.49 8.27
N THR A 264 22.07 11.63 8.29
CA THR A 264 22.20 12.47 9.49
C THR A 264 20.84 13.00 9.93
N LEU A 265 20.73 13.45 11.17
CA LEU A 265 19.50 14.09 11.67
C LEU A 265 19.10 15.30 10.81
N GLY A 266 20.06 16.06 10.29
CA GLY A 266 19.80 17.18 9.39
C GLY A 266 19.18 16.73 8.05
N GLU A 267 19.61 15.63 7.48
CA GLU A 267 19.01 15.06 6.25
C GLU A 267 17.59 14.54 6.50
N VAL A 268 17.36 13.91 7.65
CA VAL A 268 16.01 13.52 8.07
C VAL A 268 15.12 14.74 8.27
N ALA A 269 15.62 15.79 8.92
CA ALA A 269 14.88 17.04 9.14
C ALA A 269 14.51 17.72 7.81
N ARG A 270 15.43 17.79 6.84
CA ARG A 270 15.14 18.30 5.49
C ARG A 270 14.06 17.48 4.78
N THR A 271 14.16 16.14 4.85
CA THR A 271 13.18 15.26 4.23
C THR A 271 11.80 15.38 4.88
N PHE A 272 11.75 15.50 6.20
CA PHE A 272 10.51 15.74 6.95
C PHE A 272 9.88 17.09 6.58
N ARG A 273 10.71 18.15 6.49
CA ARG A 273 10.27 19.49 6.04
C ARG A 273 9.74 19.46 4.61
N ARG A 274 10.44 18.76 3.70
CA ARG A 274 9.99 18.56 2.30
C ARG A 274 8.66 17.85 2.24
N HIS A 275 8.45 16.80 3.06
CA HIS A 275 7.16 16.11 3.14
C HIS A 275 6.03 17.03 3.60
N ALA A 276 6.26 17.88 4.61
CA ALA A 276 5.26 18.85 5.07
C ALA A 276 4.87 19.86 3.98
N GLU A 277 5.85 20.35 3.21
CA GLU A 277 5.62 21.22 2.07
C GLU A 277 4.76 20.56 0.99
N LEU A 278 5.10 19.32 0.59
CA LEU A 278 4.34 18.55 -0.38
C LEU A 278 2.91 18.25 0.11
N LEU A 279 2.71 18.07 1.42
CA LEU A 279 1.38 17.91 2.00
C LEU A 279 0.59 19.23 1.97
N ALA A 280 1.24 20.36 2.19
CA ALA A 280 0.59 21.67 2.05
C ALA A 280 0.10 21.89 0.61
N ASP A 281 0.91 21.54 -0.37
CA ASP A 281 0.54 21.55 -1.80
C ASP A 281 -0.62 20.61 -2.08
N PHE A 282 -0.56 19.36 -1.61
CA PHE A 282 -1.61 18.36 -1.83
C PHE A 282 -2.97 18.77 -1.26
N PHE A 283 -2.98 19.42 -0.10
CA PHE A 283 -4.23 19.88 0.52
C PHE A 283 -4.66 21.29 0.07
N ASP A 284 -3.85 21.96 -0.74
CA ASP A 284 -4.02 23.41 -1.04
C ASP A 284 -4.22 24.22 0.25
N SER A 285 -3.45 23.85 1.28
CA SER A 285 -3.57 24.43 2.62
C SER A 285 -2.37 24.08 3.50
N GLU A 286 -1.60 25.10 3.88
CA GLU A 286 -0.46 24.95 4.80
C GLU A 286 -0.90 24.34 6.15
N GLU A 287 -2.00 24.84 6.73
CA GLU A 287 -2.51 24.36 8.00
C GLU A 287 -2.87 22.87 7.93
N ARG A 288 -3.56 22.43 6.87
CA ARG A 288 -3.92 21.00 6.68
C ARG A 288 -2.68 20.15 6.46
N GLY A 289 -1.72 20.62 5.67
CA GLY A 289 -0.44 19.94 5.46
C GLY A 289 0.35 19.77 6.75
N CYS A 290 0.46 20.84 7.54
CA CYS A 290 1.10 20.81 8.85
C CYS A 290 0.36 19.91 9.85
N ARG A 291 -0.96 19.86 9.82
CA ARG A 291 -1.75 18.94 10.64
C ARG A 291 -1.51 17.49 10.24
N ASP A 292 -1.39 17.20 8.95
CA ASP A 292 -1.17 15.85 8.43
C ASP A 292 0.24 15.33 8.73
N ILE A 293 1.28 16.16 8.60
CA ILE A 293 2.66 15.74 8.88
C ILE A 293 2.90 15.30 10.33
N ARG A 294 2.09 15.76 11.29
CA ARG A 294 2.22 15.43 12.72
C ARG A 294 2.28 13.94 13.01
N LYS A 295 1.49 13.14 12.30
CA LYS A 295 1.47 11.67 12.46
C LYS A 295 2.78 11.00 12.06
N HIS A 296 3.61 11.66 11.25
CA HIS A 296 4.87 11.14 10.75
C HIS A 296 6.07 11.42 11.69
N VAL A 297 5.94 12.30 12.68
CA VAL A 297 7.03 12.70 13.60
C VAL A 297 7.73 11.50 14.23
N ALA A 298 6.94 10.55 14.79
CA ALA A 298 7.50 9.37 15.44
C ALA A 298 8.27 8.46 14.48
N TRP A 299 7.90 8.45 13.21
CA TRP A 299 8.54 7.60 12.20
C TRP A 299 9.82 8.20 11.65
N TYR A 300 9.83 9.50 11.33
CA TYR A 300 11.03 10.16 10.81
C TYR A 300 12.16 10.21 11.85
N PHE A 301 11.84 10.56 13.08
CA PHE A 301 12.83 10.74 14.12
C PHE A 301 13.07 9.48 14.98
N LYS A 302 12.67 8.29 14.51
CA LYS A 302 12.92 7.03 15.22
C LYS A 302 14.42 6.82 15.42
N GLY A 303 14.84 6.58 16.68
CA GLY A 303 16.24 6.35 17.07
C GLY A 303 17.07 7.62 17.28
N TYR A 304 16.69 8.75 16.68
CA TYR A 304 17.43 10.00 16.86
C TYR A 304 17.15 10.68 18.20
N PRO A 305 18.17 11.35 18.80
CA PRO A 305 18.06 12.00 20.10
C PRO A 305 17.33 13.37 20.02
N VAL A 306 16.11 13.37 19.53
CA VAL A 306 15.32 14.61 19.35
C VAL A 306 14.73 15.13 20.67
N GLY A 307 14.59 14.27 21.68
CA GLY A 307 13.95 14.61 22.96
C GLY A 307 12.42 14.62 22.92
N GLY A 308 11.81 14.41 24.09
CA GLY A 308 10.34 14.34 24.22
C GLY A 308 9.65 15.67 23.95
N ASP A 309 10.20 16.77 24.49
CA ASP A 309 9.60 18.10 24.36
C ASP A 309 9.55 18.59 22.91
N LEU A 310 10.63 18.38 22.14
CA LEU A 310 10.63 18.77 20.74
C LEU A 310 9.69 17.89 19.90
N ARG A 311 9.64 16.57 20.18
CA ARG A 311 8.68 15.68 19.54
C ARG A 311 7.23 16.10 19.80
N ALA A 312 6.91 16.51 21.03
CA ALA A 312 5.59 17.01 21.37
C ALA A 312 5.24 18.30 20.62
N LYS A 313 6.20 19.25 20.49
CA LYS A 313 6.02 20.46 19.70
C LYS A 313 5.84 20.17 18.21
N LEU A 314 6.66 19.30 17.64
CA LEU A 314 6.52 18.85 16.24
C LEU A 314 5.18 18.16 15.97
N ALA A 315 4.63 17.43 16.95
CA ALA A 315 3.31 16.79 16.85
C ALA A 315 2.13 17.78 16.96
N THR A 316 2.38 19.06 17.16
CA THR A 316 1.35 20.11 17.23
C THR A 316 1.60 21.27 16.27
N VAL A 317 2.59 21.17 15.37
CA VAL A 317 2.97 22.21 14.42
C VAL A 317 1.79 22.63 13.54
N GLU A 318 1.64 23.96 13.29
CA GLU A 318 0.51 24.53 12.54
C GLU A 318 0.94 25.30 11.28
N SER A 319 2.24 25.64 11.17
CA SER A 319 2.79 26.33 9.99
C SER A 319 4.17 25.79 9.63
N LEU A 320 4.56 26.00 8.38
CA LEU A 320 5.89 25.63 7.89
C LEU A 320 6.97 26.49 8.55
N ALA A 321 6.68 27.75 8.84
CA ALA A 321 7.60 28.62 9.58
C ALA A 321 7.86 28.11 11.01
N GLN A 322 6.80 27.72 11.74
CA GLN A 322 6.95 27.09 13.05
C GLN A 322 7.73 25.77 12.95
N LEU A 323 7.50 24.98 11.89
CA LEU A 323 8.26 23.76 11.65
C LEU A 323 9.75 24.06 11.43
N ASP A 324 10.08 25.07 10.64
CA ASP A 324 11.45 25.51 10.37
C ASP A 324 12.16 25.97 11.66
N ASP A 325 11.50 26.76 12.51
CA ASP A 325 12.02 27.18 13.82
C ASP A 325 12.32 25.97 14.72
N LEU A 326 11.41 25.00 14.79
CA LEU A 326 11.59 23.79 15.60
C LEU A 326 12.73 22.91 15.08
N LEU A 327 12.80 22.68 13.77
CA LEU A 327 13.87 21.90 13.14
C LEU A 327 15.22 22.59 13.24
N GLY A 328 15.26 23.93 13.25
CA GLY A 328 16.46 24.75 13.46
C GLY A 328 17.11 24.56 14.82
N THR A 329 16.39 24.01 15.81
CA THR A 329 16.95 23.71 17.14
C THR A 329 17.71 22.38 17.21
N LEU A 330 17.64 21.56 16.16
CA LEU A 330 18.31 20.26 16.10
C LEU A 330 19.82 20.40 15.83
N ASP A 331 20.61 19.50 16.38
CA ASP A 331 21.98 19.30 15.92
C ASP A 331 21.99 18.49 14.62
N TRP A 332 22.04 19.16 13.50
CA TRP A 332 21.99 18.59 12.16
C TRP A 332 23.16 17.67 11.83
N SER A 333 24.26 17.76 12.59
CA SER A 333 25.43 16.90 12.43
C SER A 333 25.29 15.54 13.10
N THR A 334 24.25 15.34 13.92
CA THR A 334 23.98 14.08 14.60
C THR A 334 23.97 12.92 13.60
N PRO A 335 24.84 11.91 13.75
CA PRO A 335 24.95 10.81 12.80
C PRO A 335 23.76 9.87 12.86
N TYR A 336 23.66 8.99 11.86
CA TYR A 336 22.67 7.91 11.81
C TYR A 336 22.77 7.03 13.08
N PRO A 337 21.64 6.76 13.76
CA PRO A 337 21.66 6.03 15.05
C PRO A 337 21.74 4.50 14.91
N GLY A 338 22.04 3.99 13.72
CA GLY A 338 22.16 2.55 13.48
C GLY A 338 20.87 1.78 13.73
N GLU A 339 20.95 0.67 14.44
CA GLU A 339 19.82 -0.22 14.73
C GLU A 339 18.62 0.50 15.37
N GLY A 340 18.84 1.56 16.12
CA GLY A 340 17.78 2.37 16.72
C GLY A 340 16.82 2.99 15.71
N ALA A 341 17.29 3.28 14.50
CA ALA A 341 16.49 3.82 13.42
C ALA A 341 15.90 2.76 12.48
N GLU A 342 16.22 1.50 12.69
CA GLU A 342 15.84 0.39 11.81
C GLU A 342 14.66 -0.43 12.34
N GLY A 343 14.29 -1.48 11.61
CA GLY A 343 13.27 -2.45 11.98
C GLY A 343 11.85 -1.92 11.98
N PRO A 344 10.94 -2.60 12.69
CA PRO A 344 9.50 -2.39 12.60
C PRO A 344 9.06 -0.96 12.88
N ARG A 345 8.13 -0.47 12.07
CA ARG A 345 7.52 0.86 12.15
C ARG A 345 5.99 0.76 12.09
N GLY A 346 5.32 1.79 12.54
CA GLY A 346 3.87 1.80 12.63
C GLY A 346 3.34 0.92 13.77
N ARG A 347 2.05 0.68 13.76
CA ARG A 347 1.40 -0.14 14.79
C ARG A 347 1.64 -1.62 14.52
N ALA A 348 2.13 -2.37 15.48
CA ALA A 348 2.16 -3.83 15.45
C ALA A 348 0.74 -4.39 15.71
N GLY A 349 0.07 -3.90 16.73
CA GLY A 349 -1.26 -4.37 17.13
C GLY A 349 -1.23 -5.75 17.80
N THR A 350 -2.39 -6.19 18.22
CA THR A 350 -2.68 -7.55 18.68
C THR A 350 -3.70 -8.18 17.73
N PRO A 351 -3.75 -9.51 17.60
CA PRO A 351 -4.80 -10.18 16.84
C PRO A 351 -6.19 -9.75 17.32
N LYS A 352 -7.13 -9.61 16.39
CA LYS A 352 -8.52 -9.21 16.68
C LYS A 352 -9.46 -10.02 15.81
N ASN A 353 -10.62 -10.35 16.35
CA ASN A 353 -11.69 -10.91 15.52
C ASN A 353 -12.10 -9.86 14.48
N PRO A 354 -12.05 -10.18 13.17
CA PRO A 354 -12.52 -9.28 12.14
C PRO A 354 -14.00 -8.98 12.33
N ALA A 355 -14.39 -7.72 12.18
CA ALA A 355 -15.79 -7.37 12.12
C ALA A 355 -16.30 -7.75 10.71
N LEU A 356 -17.27 -8.65 10.66
CA LEU A 356 -17.86 -9.17 9.42
C LEU A 356 -19.37 -8.93 9.44
N PRO A 357 -20.05 -9.00 8.27
CA PRO A 357 -21.51 -9.11 8.27
C PRO A 357 -21.99 -10.36 9.01
N ASP A 358 -23.20 -10.31 9.55
CA ASP A 358 -23.80 -11.46 10.25
C ASP A 358 -23.91 -12.66 9.30
N GLY A 359 -23.46 -13.84 9.76
CA GLY A 359 -23.49 -15.08 8.97
C GLY A 359 -22.53 -15.12 7.76
N TRP A 360 -21.62 -14.15 7.64
CA TRP A 360 -20.70 -14.06 6.47
C TRP A 360 -19.89 -15.33 6.23
N LEU A 361 -19.48 -16.03 7.29
CA LEU A 361 -18.65 -17.23 7.22
C LEU A 361 -19.45 -18.52 7.06
N ASP A 362 -20.78 -18.49 7.13
CA ASP A 362 -21.63 -19.68 7.06
C ASP A 362 -21.59 -20.36 5.68
N SER A 363 -21.30 -19.61 4.62
CA SER A 363 -21.17 -20.11 3.25
C SER A 363 -20.21 -19.26 2.43
N GLN A 364 -19.57 -19.86 1.43
CA GLN A 364 -18.81 -19.12 0.40
C GLN A 364 -19.72 -18.53 -0.68
N ASP A 365 -20.95 -19.01 -0.79
CA ASP A 365 -21.95 -18.44 -1.69
C ASP A 365 -22.63 -17.21 -1.06
N LEU A 366 -23.07 -16.28 -1.92
CA LEU A 366 -23.88 -15.14 -1.47
C LEU A 366 -25.30 -15.58 -1.14
N ALA A 367 -25.68 -15.48 0.13
CA ALA A 367 -27.07 -15.62 0.57
C ALA A 367 -27.88 -14.33 0.29
N GLY A 368 -29.21 -14.42 0.40
CA GLY A 368 -30.08 -13.26 0.16
C GLY A 368 -29.84 -12.10 1.13
N HIS A 369 -29.53 -12.39 2.40
CA HIS A 369 -29.19 -11.38 3.42
C HIS A 369 -27.82 -10.70 3.16
N ASP A 370 -26.85 -11.43 2.62
CA ASP A 370 -25.55 -10.84 2.22
C ASP A 370 -25.74 -9.76 1.16
N ARG A 371 -26.64 -10.00 0.18
CA ARG A 371 -26.93 -9.03 -0.89
C ARG A 371 -27.50 -7.72 -0.34
N ALA A 372 -28.37 -7.79 0.64
CA ALA A 372 -28.91 -6.60 1.30
C ALA A 372 -27.80 -5.80 2.02
N THR A 373 -26.92 -6.50 2.75
CA THR A 373 -25.76 -5.89 3.41
C THR A 373 -24.84 -5.20 2.41
N LEU A 374 -24.59 -5.83 1.26
CA LEU A 374 -23.72 -5.26 0.21
C LEU A 374 -24.37 -4.03 -0.45
N VAL A 375 -25.69 -4.00 -0.64
CA VAL A 375 -26.42 -2.81 -1.14
C VAL A 375 -26.28 -1.65 -0.16
N ASP A 376 -26.50 -1.88 1.15
CA ASP A 376 -26.32 -0.85 2.17
C ASP A 376 -24.85 -0.37 2.24
N ALA A 377 -23.90 -1.30 2.09
CA ALA A 377 -22.48 -0.98 2.06
C ALA A 377 -22.10 -0.08 0.87
N GLU A 378 -22.71 -0.32 -0.28
CA GLU A 378 -22.46 0.42 -1.52
C GLU A 378 -22.99 1.85 -1.46
N LEU A 379 -24.06 2.10 -0.68
CA LEU A 379 -24.62 3.46 -0.49
C LEU A 379 -23.74 4.37 0.38
N ASP A 380 -22.78 3.81 1.11
CA ASP A 380 -21.88 4.59 1.98
C ASP A 380 -20.66 5.09 1.22
N THR A 381 -20.68 6.35 0.85
CA THR A 381 -19.57 7.05 0.18
C THR A 381 -18.47 7.51 1.14
N SER A 382 -18.60 7.29 2.45
CA SER A 382 -17.61 7.67 3.47
C SER A 382 -16.35 6.80 3.37
N GLY A 383 -15.71 6.81 2.21
CA GLY A 383 -14.56 6.01 1.91
C GLY A 383 -13.27 6.48 2.58
N GLY A 384 -12.47 5.55 3.02
CA GLY A 384 -11.05 5.63 3.28
C GLY A 384 -10.58 6.40 4.49
#